data_56c3a161de5e4c371405999036ead418
#
_entry.id   56c3a161de5e4c371405999036ead418
#
_cell.length_a   1.000
_cell.length_b   1.000
_cell.length_c   1.000
_cell.angle_alpha   90.00
_cell.angle_beta   90.00
_cell.angle_gamma   90.00
#
_symmetry.space_group_name_H-M   'P 1'
#
loop_
_entity.id
_entity.type
_entity.pdbx_description
1 polymer ?
#
loop_
_entity_poly.entity_id
_entity_poly.type
_entity_poly.pdbx_seq_one_letter_code
_entity_poly.pdbx_strand_id
1 'polypeptide(L)'
;MDRLSGPDLPAEEGVPCHNQDMVVWTETGDIGARLRRLAAALDSIPEAREEWPFSTDVGRLARSVRDYLLPRVENTSRPLTVVFAGPTGAGKSTLLNSIAGADVSSTGALRPTTRAPVALVAEEHADDHREIGGVECQLVTGGAPILKSMTLVDTPDVDSTETNHRIVAETLVDHADIVVFVTSALRYADAVPWQVLRRARARGTDVITVLNRISPATAGAMVDFRTRLTAAGLGDHLLTIPEHHLAPEADRLPGLAVRSLRKRLVGIASSREAHAAATLQRVTAATAAQVGALVDEIEQLIERRDEFHDELSFDLSSELEAIALHGVTAGFHEELPEAGSGLRISRWLRRNRRRPEEIPPLETRLADRLTSLVRGEMRRLVEGYQPTPRREAMTDVVDSQLATAVPSPVSEWLSFVRRIGEPQPGRQWSAEAALVDSACSGRVTAEADVLFGADAGALVERARRELVGRLQVIGAGVAAGITDLAYPGLGEVDLEGLRSAHAALVSRFALVHA
;
A
#
# COMPACT_ATOMS: atom_id res chain seq x y z
N MET A 1 7.07 83.45 5.25
CA MET A 1 7.27 83.27 3.79
C MET A 1 8.33 82.23 3.66
N ASP A 2 7.96 81.13 3.19
CA ASP A 2 8.42 80.16 2.26
C ASP A 2 7.99 78.75 2.65
N ARG A 3 7.07 78.26 1.83
CA ARG A 3 6.60 76.88 1.85
C ARG A 3 7.65 76.05 1.11
N LEU A 4 8.21 75.05 1.77
CA LEU A 4 8.93 73.97 1.08
C LEU A 4 7.97 72.81 0.87
N SER A 5 7.55 72.65 -0.38
CA SER A 5 6.87 71.49 -0.92
C SER A 5 7.81 70.29 -0.93
N GLY A 6 7.43 69.21 -0.27
CA GLY A 6 8.09 67.92 -0.40
C GLY A 6 7.67 67.18 -1.67
N PRO A 7 8.47 66.24 -2.21
CA PRO A 7 8.18 65.57 -3.47
C PRO A 7 7.04 64.56 -3.33
N ASP A 8 6.16 64.55 -4.31
CA ASP A 8 5.10 63.58 -4.54
C ASP A 8 5.69 62.16 -4.67
N LEU A 9 5.21 61.23 -3.83
CA LEU A 9 5.40 59.82 -3.99
C LEU A 9 4.42 59.31 -5.07
N PRO A 10 4.85 58.50 -6.02
CA PRO A 10 3.95 57.95 -7.04
C PRO A 10 2.95 56.98 -6.38
N ALA A 11 1.69 57.09 -6.83
CA ALA A 11 0.61 56.19 -6.46
C ALA A 11 1.01 54.75 -6.81
N GLU A 12 0.93 53.84 -5.86
CA GLU A 12 1.05 52.39 -6.10
C GLU A 12 -0.08 51.98 -7.06
N GLU A 13 0.30 51.68 -8.29
CA GLU A 13 -0.60 51.00 -9.23
C GLU A 13 -1.02 49.66 -8.62
N GLY A 14 -2.32 49.55 -8.36
CA GLY A 14 -2.93 48.31 -7.91
C GLY A 14 -2.67 47.21 -8.95
N VAL A 15 -2.00 46.14 -8.50
CA VAL A 15 -1.89 44.90 -9.26
C VAL A 15 -3.32 44.43 -9.55
N PRO A 16 -3.71 44.29 -10.84
CA PRO A 16 -5.04 43.79 -11.14
C PRO A 16 -5.15 42.33 -10.66
N CYS A 17 -5.99 42.09 -9.67
CA CYS A 17 -6.47 40.75 -9.38
C CYS A 17 -7.14 40.20 -10.64
N HIS A 18 -6.47 39.29 -11.32
CA HIS A 18 -7.03 38.58 -12.47
C HIS A 18 -8.22 37.75 -11.99
N ASN A 19 -9.41 38.22 -12.36
CA ASN A 19 -10.71 37.61 -12.09
C ASN A 19 -10.97 36.38 -12.99
N GLN A 20 -9.92 35.74 -13.51
CA GLN A 20 -10.01 34.61 -14.45
C GLN A 20 -9.96 33.23 -13.74
N ASP A 21 -9.51 33.17 -12.50
CA ASP A 21 -9.36 31.88 -11.78
C ASP A 21 -10.66 31.38 -11.10
N MET A 22 -11.73 32.17 -11.13
CA MET A 22 -12.99 31.85 -10.43
C MET A 22 -14.00 31.04 -11.27
N VAL A 23 -13.70 30.74 -12.52
CA VAL A 23 -14.67 30.11 -13.46
C VAL A 23 -14.74 28.58 -13.34
N VAL A 24 -13.82 27.94 -12.63
CA VAL A 24 -13.58 26.49 -12.75
C VAL A 24 -14.50 25.60 -11.91
N TRP A 25 -15.18 26.15 -10.92
CA TRP A 25 -15.97 25.34 -9.94
C TRP A 25 -17.48 25.27 -10.19
N THR A 26 -17.99 25.83 -11.28
CA THR A 26 -19.45 25.83 -11.59
C THR A 26 -20.01 24.47 -12.01
N GLU A 27 -19.15 23.43 -12.20
CA GLU A 27 -19.56 22.05 -12.46
C GLU A 27 -19.10 21.10 -11.32
N THR A 28 -19.47 21.41 -10.08
CA THR A 28 -19.13 20.59 -8.90
C THR A 28 -19.62 19.15 -9.00
N GLY A 29 -20.69 18.89 -9.75
CA GLY A 29 -21.24 17.53 -9.94
C GLY A 29 -20.28 16.54 -10.62
N ASP A 30 -19.46 17.00 -11.56
CA ASP A 30 -18.52 16.14 -12.29
C ASP A 30 -17.32 15.75 -11.42
N ILE A 31 -16.74 16.69 -10.66
CA ILE A 31 -15.59 16.39 -9.79
C ILE A 31 -15.96 15.46 -8.62
N GLY A 32 -17.14 15.62 -8.04
CA GLY A 32 -17.63 14.72 -7.00
C GLY A 32 -17.80 13.28 -7.52
N ALA A 33 -18.30 13.10 -8.75
CA ALA A 33 -18.40 11.78 -9.37
C ALA A 33 -17.03 11.14 -9.61
N ARG A 34 -16.04 11.92 -10.04
CA ARG A 34 -14.65 11.44 -10.26
C ARG A 34 -13.99 11.05 -8.95
N LEU A 35 -14.14 11.86 -7.90
CA LEU A 35 -13.62 11.55 -6.58
C LEU A 35 -14.27 10.29 -5.99
N ARG A 36 -15.58 10.07 -6.19
CA ARG A 36 -16.25 8.82 -5.76
C ARG A 36 -15.70 7.60 -6.51
N ARG A 37 -15.45 7.72 -7.83
CA ARG A 37 -14.78 6.65 -8.58
C ARG A 37 -13.39 6.35 -8.05
N LEU A 38 -12.61 7.40 -7.76
CA LEU A 38 -11.27 7.22 -7.18
C LEU A 38 -11.33 6.57 -5.80
N ALA A 39 -12.25 7.00 -4.93
CA ALA A 39 -12.44 6.37 -3.63
C ALA A 39 -12.78 4.89 -3.78
N ALA A 40 -13.72 4.54 -4.67
CA ALA A 40 -14.11 3.15 -4.92
C ALA A 40 -12.93 2.32 -5.47
N ALA A 41 -12.12 2.87 -6.37
CA ALA A 41 -10.94 2.20 -6.90
C ALA A 41 -9.86 1.98 -5.83
N LEU A 42 -9.63 2.96 -4.94
CA LEU A 42 -8.70 2.80 -3.81
C LEU A 42 -9.23 1.78 -2.78
N ASP A 43 -10.53 1.77 -2.52
CA ASP A 43 -11.17 0.82 -1.59
C ASP A 43 -11.23 -0.61 -2.15
N SER A 44 -11.18 -0.80 -3.47
CA SER A 44 -11.11 -2.12 -4.10
C SER A 44 -9.71 -2.75 -4.03
N ILE A 45 -8.68 -1.96 -3.74
CA ILE A 45 -7.36 -2.52 -3.44
C ILE A 45 -7.51 -3.31 -2.14
N PRO A 46 -7.24 -4.64 -2.13
CA PRO A 46 -7.37 -5.44 -0.92
C PRO A 46 -6.64 -4.75 0.22
N GLU A 47 -7.24 -4.71 1.42
CA GLU A 47 -6.60 -4.08 2.60
C GLU A 47 -5.19 -4.60 2.64
N ALA A 48 -4.28 -3.74 2.21
CA ALA A 48 -2.93 -4.12 1.87
C ALA A 48 -2.36 -4.74 3.12
N ARG A 49 -2.07 -6.02 3.05
CA ARG A 49 -1.40 -6.72 4.13
C ARG A 49 -0.20 -5.85 4.47
N GLU A 50 0.10 -5.69 5.73
CA GLU A 50 1.18 -4.82 6.27
C GLU A 50 2.52 -4.96 5.51
N GLU A 51 2.61 -5.94 4.66
CA GLU A 51 3.77 -6.35 3.86
C GLU A 51 3.98 -5.55 2.56
N TRP A 52 2.98 -4.82 2.08
CA TRP A 52 3.16 -4.00 0.87
C TRP A 52 3.69 -2.62 1.23
N PRO A 53 4.74 -2.12 0.55
CA PRO A 53 5.34 -0.83 0.87
C PRO A 53 4.35 0.34 0.77
N PHE A 54 3.33 0.23 -0.09
CA PHE A 54 2.29 1.25 -0.30
C PHE A 54 1.02 1.08 0.53
N SER A 55 0.92 0.06 1.39
CA SER A 55 -0.31 -0.25 2.15
C SER A 55 -0.84 0.93 2.96
N THR A 56 0.07 1.61 3.66
CA THR A 56 -0.26 2.80 4.47
C THR A 56 -0.74 3.97 3.62
N ASP A 57 -0.24 4.09 2.40
CA ASP A 57 -0.57 5.19 1.48
C ASP A 57 -1.93 5.01 0.85
N VAL A 58 -2.32 3.79 0.47
CA VAL A 58 -3.66 3.47 -0.07
C VAL A 58 -4.74 3.89 0.92
N GLY A 59 -4.68 3.39 2.16
CA GLY A 59 -5.68 3.70 3.18
C GLY A 59 -5.74 5.20 3.52
N ARG A 60 -4.58 5.89 3.51
CA ARG A 60 -4.51 7.33 3.72
C ARG A 60 -5.14 8.12 2.56
N LEU A 61 -4.86 7.74 1.32
CA LEU A 61 -5.43 8.38 0.13
C LEU A 61 -6.94 8.16 0.06
N ALA A 62 -7.42 6.94 0.31
CA ALA A 62 -8.84 6.63 0.36
C ALA A 62 -9.57 7.51 1.38
N ARG A 63 -9.03 7.62 2.61
CA ARG A 63 -9.58 8.51 3.64
C ARG A 63 -9.54 9.98 3.23
N SER A 64 -8.43 10.46 2.64
CA SER A 64 -8.34 11.85 2.16
C SER A 64 -9.41 12.18 1.13
N VAL A 65 -9.70 11.24 0.23
CA VAL A 65 -10.76 11.44 -0.78
C VAL A 65 -12.15 11.39 -0.12
N ARG A 66 -12.42 10.40 0.70
CA ARG A 66 -13.74 10.13 1.27
C ARG A 66 -14.12 11.12 2.37
N ASP A 67 -13.19 11.38 3.30
CA ASP A 67 -13.52 12.08 4.55
C ASP A 67 -13.17 13.58 4.48
N TYR A 68 -12.39 13.99 3.47
CA TYR A 68 -12.05 15.40 3.29
C TYR A 68 -12.53 15.95 1.93
N LEU A 69 -12.06 15.40 0.78
CA LEU A 69 -12.35 16.00 -0.53
C LEU A 69 -13.84 15.94 -0.90
N LEU A 70 -14.48 14.78 -0.75
CA LEU A 70 -15.90 14.62 -1.09
C LEU A 70 -16.80 15.55 -0.25
N PRO A 71 -16.72 15.60 1.09
CA PRO A 71 -17.53 16.51 1.88
C PRO A 71 -17.31 17.99 1.55
N ARG A 72 -16.09 18.36 1.15
CA ARG A 72 -15.76 19.74 0.75
C ARG A 72 -16.34 20.11 -0.60
N VAL A 73 -16.37 19.19 -1.55
CA VAL A 73 -17.00 19.38 -2.87
C VAL A 73 -18.51 19.46 -2.73
N GLU A 74 -19.12 18.63 -1.88
CA GLU A 74 -20.57 18.58 -1.66
C GLU A 74 -21.10 19.79 -0.88
N ASN A 75 -20.30 20.36 0.02
CA ASN A 75 -20.66 21.52 0.80
C ASN A 75 -19.50 22.51 0.91
N THR A 76 -19.40 23.42 -0.06
CA THR A 76 -18.38 24.49 -0.10
C THR A 76 -18.58 25.57 0.97
N SER A 77 -19.75 25.59 1.62
CA SER A 77 -20.06 26.56 2.68
C SER A 77 -19.62 26.13 4.08
N ARG A 78 -19.08 24.91 4.25
CA ARG A 78 -18.54 24.46 5.55
C ARG A 78 -17.46 25.40 6.07
N PRO A 79 -17.39 25.63 7.39
CA PRO A 79 -16.29 26.35 8.00
C PRO A 79 -14.94 25.72 7.68
N LEU A 80 -13.90 26.55 7.54
CA LEU A 80 -12.53 26.06 7.35
C LEU A 80 -12.03 25.41 8.65
N THR A 81 -11.48 24.22 8.53
CA THR A 81 -10.87 23.51 9.66
C THR A 81 -9.44 23.99 9.86
N VAL A 82 -9.18 24.70 10.97
CA VAL A 82 -7.87 25.23 11.35
C VAL A 82 -7.31 24.39 12.48
N VAL A 83 -6.25 23.63 12.20
CA VAL A 83 -5.65 22.68 13.14
C VAL A 83 -4.37 23.26 13.73
N PHE A 84 -4.31 23.38 15.06
CA PHE A 84 -3.11 23.78 15.80
C PHE A 84 -2.28 22.53 16.10
N ALA A 85 -1.17 22.36 15.40
CA ALA A 85 -0.28 21.21 15.51
C ALA A 85 1.13 21.64 15.94
N GLY A 86 1.87 20.73 16.56
CA GLY A 86 3.26 21.00 16.97
C GLY A 86 3.68 20.18 18.18
N PRO A 87 4.97 20.28 18.58
CA PRO A 87 5.52 19.49 19.67
C PRO A 87 4.95 19.86 21.04
N THR A 88 5.19 18.98 22.00
CA THR A 88 4.84 19.16 23.41
C THR A 88 5.39 20.47 23.95
N GLY A 89 4.53 21.25 24.60
CA GLY A 89 4.92 22.50 25.25
C GLY A 89 5.23 23.65 24.29
N ALA A 90 4.92 23.54 23.00
CA ALA A 90 5.07 24.64 22.04
C ALA A 90 4.10 25.81 22.28
N GLY A 91 2.99 25.57 22.98
CA GLY A 91 1.98 26.60 23.31
C GLY A 91 0.76 26.58 22.38
N LYS A 92 0.40 25.43 21.78
CA LYS A 92 -0.78 25.24 20.91
C LYS A 92 -2.07 25.67 21.58
N SER A 93 -2.41 25.04 22.71
CA SER A 93 -3.63 25.34 23.50
C SER A 93 -3.67 26.80 23.97
N THR A 94 -2.53 27.34 24.45
CA THR A 94 -2.42 28.76 24.84
C THR A 94 -2.70 29.70 23.66
N LEU A 95 -2.21 29.38 22.45
CA LEU A 95 -2.47 30.16 21.24
C LEU A 95 -3.93 30.06 20.80
N LEU A 96 -4.50 28.85 20.81
CA LEU A 96 -5.91 28.66 20.50
C LEU A 96 -6.80 29.46 21.47
N ASN A 97 -6.61 29.35 22.79
CA ASN A 97 -7.32 30.11 23.80
C ASN A 97 -7.18 31.62 23.58
N SER A 98 -5.97 32.08 23.22
CA SER A 98 -5.69 33.48 22.92
C SER A 98 -6.43 33.99 21.68
N ILE A 99 -6.53 33.19 20.63
CA ILE A 99 -7.29 33.52 19.40
C ILE A 99 -8.80 33.50 19.69
N ALA A 100 -9.26 32.48 20.41
CA ALA A 100 -10.66 32.34 20.83
C ALA A 100 -11.12 33.49 21.76
N GLY A 101 -10.21 33.99 22.57
CA GLY A 101 -10.52 34.95 23.64
C GLY A 101 -11.21 34.30 24.86
N ALA A 102 -11.19 32.98 24.95
CA ALA A 102 -11.80 32.16 26.00
C ALA A 102 -10.88 30.97 26.33
N ASP A 103 -11.04 30.41 27.52
CA ASP A 103 -10.28 29.25 27.98
C ASP A 103 -11.00 27.97 27.50
N VAL A 104 -10.63 27.51 26.30
CA VAL A 104 -11.28 26.45 25.56
C VAL A 104 -10.58 25.10 25.78
N SER A 105 -9.26 25.12 25.71
CA SER A 105 -8.42 23.93 25.88
C SER A 105 -7.58 24.09 27.14
N SER A 106 -7.44 23.03 27.93
CA SER A 106 -6.66 23.07 29.16
C SER A 106 -5.19 23.33 28.87
N THR A 107 -4.60 24.29 29.60
CA THR A 107 -3.18 24.59 29.55
C THR A 107 -2.57 24.23 30.89
N GLY A 108 -1.36 23.71 30.94
CA GLY A 108 -0.73 23.34 32.19
C GLY A 108 0.74 22.99 32.11
N ALA A 109 1.45 23.07 33.25
CA ALA A 109 2.85 22.66 33.37
C ALA A 109 3.01 21.13 33.54
N LEU A 110 1.95 20.42 33.97
CA LEU A 110 1.94 18.97 34.11
C LEU A 110 1.55 18.32 32.77
N ARG A 111 2.40 17.48 32.24
CA ARG A 111 2.31 16.85 30.90
C ARG A 111 1.76 15.44 30.96
N PRO A 112 1.02 14.93 29.93
CA PRO A 112 0.45 15.65 28.77
C PRO A 112 -0.81 16.45 29.15
N THR A 113 -0.96 17.65 28.59
CA THR A 113 -2.09 18.55 28.90
C THR A 113 -3.34 18.25 28.09
N THR A 114 -3.20 17.93 26.80
CA THR A 114 -4.34 17.63 25.91
C THR A 114 -4.32 16.16 25.56
N ARG A 115 -5.21 15.37 26.16
CA ARG A 115 -5.33 13.91 25.89
C ARG A 115 -6.28 13.60 24.74
N ALA A 116 -7.30 14.42 24.54
CA ALA A 116 -8.25 14.33 23.44
C ALA A 116 -8.25 15.66 22.67
N PRO A 117 -8.46 15.64 21.33
CA PRO A 117 -8.55 16.86 20.56
C PRO A 117 -9.77 17.69 20.98
N VAL A 118 -9.61 19.02 20.96
CA VAL A 118 -10.67 19.96 21.30
C VAL A 118 -11.02 20.77 20.06
N ALA A 119 -12.28 20.76 19.64
CA ALA A 119 -12.78 21.56 18.53
C ALA A 119 -13.66 22.70 19.04
N LEU A 120 -13.22 23.93 18.79
CA LEU A 120 -13.99 25.16 19.06
C LEU A 120 -14.77 25.53 17.79
N VAL A 121 -16.08 25.56 17.91
CA VAL A 121 -17.02 25.74 16.79
C VAL A 121 -18.05 26.84 17.13
N ALA A 122 -18.68 27.42 16.10
CA ALA A 122 -19.93 28.16 16.32
C ALA A 122 -21.06 27.16 16.68
N GLU A 123 -22.03 27.60 17.45
CA GLU A 123 -23.15 26.73 17.87
C GLU A 123 -23.87 26.10 16.67
N GLU A 124 -24.05 26.86 15.60
CA GLU A 124 -24.68 26.45 14.36
C GLU A 124 -23.92 25.34 13.58
N HIS A 125 -22.65 25.07 13.92
CA HIS A 125 -21.77 24.09 13.27
C HIS A 125 -21.36 22.95 14.20
N ALA A 126 -21.95 22.83 15.37
CA ALA A 126 -21.52 21.86 16.40
C ALA A 126 -21.67 20.41 15.91
N ASP A 127 -22.74 20.09 15.21
CA ASP A 127 -22.99 18.72 14.76
C ASP A 127 -22.06 18.26 13.62
N ASP A 128 -21.59 19.19 12.79
CA ASP A 128 -20.70 18.92 11.65
C ASP A 128 -19.25 18.61 12.07
N HIS A 129 -18.88 18.84 13.32
CA HIS A 129 -17.47 18.77 13.78
C HIS A 129 -17.26 17.89 15.01
N ARG A 130 -18.24 17.01 15.36
CA ARG A 130 -18.04 15.99 16.41
C ARG A 130 -16.94 15.03 16.07
N GLU A 131 -16.79 14.77 14.78
CA GLU A 131 -15.81 13.86 14.24
C GLU A 131 -15.11 14.52 13.04
N ILE A 132 -13.78 14.47 13.02
CA ILE A 132 -12.94 14.98 11.93
C ILE A 132 -12.01 13.85 11.49
N GLY A 133 -12.26 13.32 10.29
CA GLY A 133 -11.47 12.23 9.73
C GLY A 133 -11.49 10.94 10.57
N GLY A 134 -12.62 10.62 11.20
CA GLY A 134 -12.74 9.46 12.09
C GLY A 134 -12.24 9.70 13.51
N VAL A 135 -11.82 10.94 13.82
CA VAL A 135 -11.34 11.32 15.17
C VAL A 135 -12.43 12.07 15.91
N GLU A 136 -12.90 11.49 17.01
CA GLU A 136 -13.84 12.16 17.91
C GLU A 136 -13.17 13.32 18.63
N CYS A 137 -13.79 14.51 18.58
CA CYS A 137 -13.32 15.74 19.20
C CYS A 137 -14.21 16.15 20.38
N GLN A 138 -13.61 16.64 21.45
CA GLN A 138 -14.34 17.33 22.49
C GLN A 138 -14.82 18.68 21.94
N LEU A 139 -16.14 18.85 21.81
CA LEU A 139 -16.72 20.08 21.28
C LEU A 139 -16.82 21.16 22.37
N VAL A 140 -16.41 22.37 21.99
CA VAL A 140 -16.65 23.60 22.75
C VAL A 140 -17.32 24.60 21.81
N THR A 141 -18.44 25.15 22.19
CA THR A 141 -19.11 26.20 21.42
C THR A 141 -18.68 27.59 21.85
N GLY A 142 -18.57 28.52 20.92
CA GLY A 142 -18.16 29.88 21.16
C GLY A 142 -18.82 30.92 20.28
N GLY A 143 -18.95 32.14 20.76
CA GLY A 143 -19.56 33.27 20.03
C GLY A 143 -18.59 34.17 19.28
N ALA A 144 -17.30 33.82 19.19
CA ALA A 144 -16.32 34.65 18.47
C ALA A 144 -16.67 34.75 16.96
N PRO A 145 -16.67 35.95 16.36
CA PRO A 145 -17.09 36.14 14.96
C PRO A 145 -16.35 35.26 13.94
N ILE A 146 -15.10 34.94 14.20
CA ILE A 146 -14.27 34.09 13.33
C ILE A 146 -14.82 32.66 13.19
N LEU A 147 -15.54 32.18 14.22
CA LEU A 147 -16.07 30.80 14.26
C LEU A 147 -17.19 30.56 13.25
N LYS A 148 -17.85 31.61 12.75
CA LYS A 148 -18.80 31.50 11.62
C LYS A 148 -18.13 31.02 10.32
N SER A 149 -16.83 31.22 10.20
CA SER A 149 -16.04 30.88 9.00
C SER A 149 -14.99 29.81 9.26
N MET A 150 -14.65 29.53 10.52
CA MET A 150 -13.56 28.62 10.89
C MET A 150 -13.91 27.80 12.13
N THR A 151 -13.52 26.54 12.11
CA THR A 151 -13.43 25.68 13.29
C THR A 151 -11.99 25.62 13.73
N LEU A 152 -11.71 25.90 15.00
CA LEU A 152 -10.34 25.86 15.56
C LEU A 152 -10.15 24.57 16.33
N VAL A 153 -9.14 23.78 15.98
CA VAL A 153 -8.90 22.46 16.56
C VAL A 153 -7.54 22.44 17.26
N ASP A 154 -7.54 22.16 18.57
CA ASP A 154 -6.32 21.87 19.34
C ASP A 154 -6.03 20.39 19.30
N THR A 155 -4.81 20.01 18.89
CA THR A 155 -4.41 18.61 18.80
C THR A 155 -3.59 18.15 20.00
N PRO A 156 -3.60 16.84 20.30
CA PRO A 156 -2.54 16.25 21.10
C PRO A 156 -1.16 16.53 20.49
N ASP A 157 -0.12 16.31 21.27
CA ASP A 157 1.25 16.58 20.86
C ASP A 157 1.71 15.61 19.75
N VAL A 158 2.26 16.13 18.65
CA VAL A 158 2.73 15.33 17.50
C VAL A 158 3.96 14.47 17.83
N ASP A 159 4.70 14.80 18.88
CA ASP A 159 5.88 14.09 19.37
C ASP A 159 5.58 13.29 20.65
N SER A 160 4.31 13.01 20.93
CA SER A 160 3.92 12.17 22.05
C SER A 160 4.55 10.78 21.97
N THR A 161 4.97 10.24 23.11
CA THR A 161 5.40 8.85 23.24
C THR A 161 4.23 7.87 23.11
N GLU A 162 3.00 8.34 23.30
CA GLU A 162 1.79 7.56 23.07
C GLU A 162 1.46 7.56 21.57
N THR A 163 1.56 6.39 20.94
CA THR A 163 1.32 6.22 19.50
C THR A 163 -0.06 6.73 19.05
N ASN A 164 -1.09 6.51 19.87
CA ASN A 164 -2.45 6.98 19.58
C ASN A 164 -2.53 8.50 19.48
N HIS A 165 -1.86 9.25 20.33
CA HIS A 165 -1.88 10.72 20.28
C HIS A 165 -1.24 11.24 18.99
N ARG A 166 -0.16 10.61 18.55
CA ARG A 166 0.49 10.97 17.30
C ARG A 166 -0.39 10.67 16.08
N ILE A 167 -1.02 9.49 16.03
CA ILE A 167 -1.95 9.12 14.95
C ILE A 167 -3.13 10.11 14.90
N VAL A 168 -3.71 10.46 16.04
CA VAL A 168 -4.79 11.45 16.14
C VAL A 168 -4.36 12.81 15.59
N ALA A 169 -3.19 13.31 16.01
CA ALA A 169 -2.66 14.60 15.54
C ALA A 169 -2.39 14.59 14.02
N GLU A 170 -1.79 13.51 13.48
CA GLU A 170 -1.54 13.34 12.06
C GLU A 170 -2.85 13.26 11.27
N THR A 171 -3.85 12.53 11.76
CA THR A 171 -5.16 12.41 11.11
C THR A 171 -5.86 13.78 11.03
N LEU A 172 -5.84 14.56 12.11
CA LEU A 172 -6.42 15.92 12.11
C LEU A 172 -5.69 16.85 11.15
N VAL A 173 -4.37 16.76 11.04
CA VAL A 173 -3.57 17.52 10.05
C VAL A 173 -3.96 17.11 8.62
N ASP A 174 -4.22 15.83 8.37
CA ASP A 174 -4.67 15.34 7.05
C ASP A 174 -6.08 15.84 6.68
N HIS A 175 -6.88 16.30 7.64
CA HIS A 175 -8.24 16.81 7.39
C HIS A 175 -8.34 18.33 7.60
N ALA A 176 -7.19 19.02 7.76
CA ALA A 176 -7.14 20.46 7.92
C ALA A 176 -7.22 21.20 6.56
N ASP A 177 -7.91 22.33 6.57
CA ASP A 177 -7.80 23.34 5.49
C ASP A 177 -6.58 24.23 5.73
N ILE A 178 -6.27 24.49 7.00
CA ILE A 178 -5.14 25.30 7.43
C ILE A 178 -4.48 24.61 8.62
N VAL A 179 -3.17 24.47 8.57
CA VAL A 179 -2.37 24.00 9.70
C VAL A 179 -1.64 25.21 10.30
N VAL A 180 -1.93 25.53 11.56
CA VAL A 180 -1.13 26.46 12.36
C VAL A 180 -0.09 25.63 13.09
N PHE A 181 1.10 25.54 12.51
CA PHE A 181 2.20 24.77 13.09
C PHE A 181 2.93 25.61 14.13
N VAL A 182 2.86 25.21 15.39
CA VAL A 182 3.45 25.93 16.51
C VAL A 182 4.68 25.19 17.01
N THR A 183 5.82 25.88 17.06
CA THR A 183 7.04 25.35 17.68
C THR A 183 7.70 26.43 18.54
N SER A 184 8.73 26.07 19.29
CA SER A 184 9.52 27.00 20.10
C SER A 184 10.96 27.07 19.63
N ALA A 185 11.66 28.11 20.05
CA ALA A 185 13.08 28.29 19.74
C ALA A 185 13.99 27.14 20.22
N LEU A 186 13.50 26.30 21.14
CA LEU A 186 14.24 25.13 21.63
C LEU A 186 13.90 23.84 20.87
N ARG A 187 12.77 23.82 20.11
CA ARG A 187 12.24 22.58 19.51
C ARG A 187 12.00 22.65 17.99
N TYR A 188 12.30 23.80 17.36
CA TYR A 188 12.05 24.01 15.92
C TYR A 188 12.85 23.06 15.01
N ALA A 189 13.93 22.46 15.50
CA ALA A 189 14.78 21.56 14.74
C ALA A 189 14.48 20.06 14.96
N ASP A 190 13.50 19.73 15.81
CA ASP A 190 13.13 18.34 16.10
C ASP A 190 12.59 17.62 14.86
N ALA A 191 13.04 16.39 14.61
CA ALA A 191 12.72 15.65 13.39
C ALA A 191 11.23 15.31 13.22
N VAL A 192 10.56 14.88 14.31
CA VAL A 192 9.15 14.45 14.27
C VAL A 192 8.21 15.60 13.86
N PRO A 193 8.28 16.81 14.46
CA PRO A 193 7.51 17.95 14.00
C PRO A 193 7.74 18.32 12.52
N TRP A 194 8.96 18.13 12.01
CA TRP A 194 9.26 18.37 10.60
C TRP A 194 8.57 17.37 9.65
N GLN A 195 8.30 16.15 10.09
CA GLN A 195 7.54 15.17 9.30
C GLN A 195 6.10 15.67 9.10
N VAL A 196 5.47 16.19 10.15
CA VAL A 196 4.12 16.77 10.08
C VAL A 196 4.06 17.96 9.13
N LEU A 197 5.04 18.86 9.19
CA LEU A 197 5.14 19.99 8.27
C LEU A 197 5.24 19.53 6.80
N ARG A 198 6.13 18.58 6.53
CA ARG A 198 6.31 18.03 5.18
C ARG A 198 5.05 17.34 4.68
N ARG A 199 4.36 16.61 5.55
CA ARG A 199 3.10 15.94 5.23
C ARG A 199 2.00 16.94 4.85
N ALA A 200 1.78 17.98 5.65
CA ALA A 200 0.80 19.03 5.38
C ALA A 200 1.10 19.71 4.03
N ARG A 201 2.39 20.00 3.75
CA ARG A 201 2.80 20.58 2.46
C ARG A 201 2.57 19.62 1.28
N ALA A 202 3.01 18.37 1.40
CA ALA A 202 2.84 17.37 0.35
C ALA A 202 1.36 17.15 -0.01
N ARG A 203 0.47 17.33 0.98
CA ARG A 203 -0.97 17.30 0.79
C ARG A 203 -1.51 18.56 0.09
N GLY A 204 -0.78 19.68 0.05
CA GLY A 204 -1.23 20.96 -0.49
C GLY A 204 -2.02 21.83 0.50
N THR A 205 -2.02 21.48 1.79
CA THR A 205 -2.67 22.25 2.86
C THR A 205 -1.94 23.56 3.08
N ASP A 206 -2.67 24.64 3.41
CA ASP A 206 -2.05 25.91 3.78
C ASP A 206 -1.43 25.80 5.18
N VAL A 207 -0.17 26.24 5.30
CA VAL A 207 0.59 26.11 6.55
C VAL A 207 1.02 27.49 7.05
N ILE A 208 0.61 27.85 8.25
CA ILE A 208 1.07 29.04 8.98
C ILE A 208 2.03 28.57 10.07
N THR A 209 3.30 28.91 9.96
CA THR A 209 4.30 28.53 10.96
C THR A 209 4.44 29.60 12.03
N VAL A 210 4.42 29.19 13.30
CA VAL A 210 4.56 30.05 14.46
C VAL A 210 5.76 29.63 15.29
N LEU A 211 6.78 30.47 15.35
CA LEU A 211 7.91 30.31 16.27
C LEU A 211 7.58 31.08 17.56
N ASN A 212 7.24 30.33 18.58
CA ASN A 212 6.79 30.84 19.87
C ASN A 212 7.94 30.89 20.89
N ARG A 213 7.78 31.70 21.95
CA ARG A 213 8.72 31.82 23.07
C ARG A 213 10.11 32.25 22.65
N ILE A 214 10.21 33.30 21.81
CA ILE A 214 11.48 33.86 21.41
C ILE A 214 11.96 34.83 22.50
N SER A 215 13.10 34.53 23.10
CA SER A 215 13.83 35.40 23.99
C SER A 215 15.02 36.06 23.27
N PRO A 216 15.62 37.13 23.82
CA PRO A 216 16.86 37.68 23.25
C PRO A 216 17.99 36.65 23.10
N ALA A 217 18.06 35.69 24.02
CA ALA A 217 19.07 34.61 23.96
C ALA A 217 18.82 33.60 22.83
N THR A 218 17.60 33.49 22.34
CA THR A 218 17.20 32.54 21.29
C THR A 218 16.86 33.21 19.96
N ALA A 219 17.17 34.51 19.80
CA ALA A 219 16.86 35.27 18.58
C ALA A 219 17.49 34.66 17.31
N GLY A 220 18.65 34.02 17.42
CA GLY A 220 19.29 33.32 16.31
C GLY A 220 18.47 32.15 15.74
N ALA A 221 17.65 31.49 16.56
CA ALA A 221 16.75 30.41 16.12
C ALA A 221 15.76 30.86 15.05
N MET A 222 15.34 32.12 15.07
CA MET A 222 14.42 32.69 14.05
C MET A 222 15.06 32.68 12.66
N VAL A 223 16.33 33.04 12.54
CA VAL A 223 17.04 33.10 11.25
C VAL A 223 17.26 31.68 10.73
N ASP A 224 17.74 30.77 11.56
CA ASP A 224 17.95 29.36 11.17
C ASP A 224 16.63 28.68 10.78
N PHE A 225 15.58 28.85 11.57
CA PHE A 225 14.28 28.27 11.28
C PHE A 225 13.69 28.80 9.96
N ARG A 226 13.80 30.11 9.71
CA ARG A 226 13.38 30.70 8.43
C ARG A 226 14.13 30.10 7.26
N THR A 227 15.46 29.94 7.37
CA THR A 227 16.30 29.33 6.33
C THR A 227 15.84 27.90 6.03
N ARG A 228 15.59 27.09 7.07
CA ARG A 228 15.09 25.71 6.93
C ARG A 228 13.69 25.67 6.31
N LEU A 229 12.78 26.55 6.71
CA LEU A 229 11.45 26.65 6.12
C LEU A 229 11.51 27.05 4.64
N THR A 230 12.36 28.01 4.28
CA THR A 230 12.56 28.43 2.89
C THR A 230 13.11 27.26 2.04
N ALA A 231 14.10 26.54 2.56
CA ALA A 231 14.64 25.36 1.88
C ALA A 231 13.59 24.23 1.70
N ALA A 232 12.63 24.14 2.62
CA ALA A 232 11.50 23.21 2.53
C ALA A 232 10.31 23.78 1.72
N GLY A 233 10.42 25.01 1.18
CA GLY A 233 9.35 25.69 0.45
C GLY A 233 8.17 26.11 1.35
N LEU A 234 8.41 26.35 2.63
CA LEU A 234 7.41 26.73 3.67
C LEU A 234 7.70 28.12 4.25
N GLY A 235 8.63 28.90 3.64
CA GLY A 235 9.19 30.13 4.21
C GLY A 235 8.27 31.33 4.29
N ASP A 236 7.17 31.36 3.54
CA ASP A 236 6.40 32.57 3.29
C ASP A 236 5.53 33.04 4.46
N HIS A 237 5.25 32.19 5.43
CA HIS A 237 4.28 32.45 6.49
C HIS A 237 4.81 32.18 7.92
N LEU A 238 6.06 32.57 8.18
CA LEU A 238 6.62 32.48 9.54
C LEU A 238 6.18 33.68 10.37
N LEU A 239 5.43 33.42 11.43
CA LEU A 239 5.10 34.35 12.49
C LEU A 239 5.96 34.09 13.72
N THR A 240 6.29 35.15 14.45
CA THR A 240 7.12 35.06 15.64
C THR A 240 6.37 35.66 16.84
N ILE A 241 6.44 34.97 17.99
CA ILE A 241 5.86 35.42 19.24
C ILE A 241 6.96 35.46 20.30
N PRO A 242 7.22 36.62 20.88
CA PRO A 242 8.16 36.75 21.99
C PRO A 242 7.76 35.91 23.21
N GLU A 243 8.73 35.59 24.05
CA GLU A 243 8.47 34.93 25.30
C GLU A 243 7.70 35.85 26.24
N HIS A 244 6.61 35.35 26.81
CA HIS A 244 5.79 36.05 27.77
C HIS A 244 5.75 35.23 29.05
N HIS A 245 6.08 35.90 30.16
CA HIS A 245 5.89 35.32 31.49
C HIS A 245 4.41 35.47 31.87
N LEU A 246 3.67 34.40 31.63
CA LEU A 246 2.27 34.35 32.06
C LEU A 246 2.20 34.07 33.57
N ALA A 247 1.23 34.67 34.25
CA ALA A 247 0.90 34.27 35.60
C ALA A 247 0.49 32.80 35.62
N PRO A 248 0.70 32.04 36.70
CA PRO A 248 0.38 30.61 36.76
C PRO A 248 -1.07 30.25 36.37
N GLU A 249 -1.98 31.19 36.53
CA GLU A 249 -3.42 31.05 36.25
C GLU A 249 -3.82 31.62 34.87
N ALA A 250 -2.87 32.17 34.11
CA ALA A 250 -3.17 32.80 32.82
C ALA A 250 -3.01 31.82 31.65
N ASP A 251 -4.11 31.39 31.08
CA ASP A 251 -4.17 30.47 29.96
C ASP A 251 -4.10 31.16 28.59
N ARG A 252 -3.91 32.48 28.56
CA ARG A 252 -3.94 33.30 27.34
C ARG A 252 -2.78 34.30 27.28
N LEU A 253 -2.26 34.48 26.09
CA LEU A 253 -1.29 35.53 25.78
C LEU A 253 -1.97 36.88 25.62
N PRO A 254 -1.25 37.99 25.88
CA PRO A 254 -1.76 39.34 25.61
C PRO A 254 -2.19 39.47 24.14
N GLY A 255 -3.28 40.18 23.87
CA GLY A 255 -3.84 40.33 22.52
C GLY A 255 -2.84 40.87 21.47
N LEU A 256 -1.88 41.70 21.90
CA LEU A 256 -0.80 42.22 21.06
C LEU A 256 0.15 41.10 20.60
N ALA A 257 0.42 40.11 21.43
CA ALA A 257 1.33 38.99 21.08
C ALA A 257 0.77 38.12 19.97
N VAL A 258 -0.54 37.92 19.91
CA VAL A 258 -1.21 37.09 18.91
C VAL A 258 -1.83 37.90 17.77
N ARG A 259 -1.62 39.22 17.74
CA ARG A 259 -2.24 40.13 16.76
C ARG A 259 -1.97 39.72 15.32
N SER A 260 -0.74 39.35 14.98
CA SER A 260 -0.35 38.98 13.62
C SER A 260 -1.04 37.68 13.16
N LEU A 261 -1.09 36.66 14.02
CA LEU A 261 -1.80 35.40 13.74
C LEU A 261 -3.31 35.65 13.60
N ARG A 262 -3.89 36.40 14.53
CA ARG A 262 -5.32 36.77 14.48
C ARG A 262 -5.66 37.54 13.19
N LYS A 263 -4.85 38.56 12.82
CA LYS A 263 -5.04 39.32 11.57
C LYS A 263 -4.99 38.38 10.34
N ARG A 264 -4.07 37.44 10.31
CA ARG A 264 -3.95 36.46 9.21
C ARG A 264 -5.20 35.58 9.12
N LEU A 265 -5.63 34.98 10.24
CA LEU A 265 -6.82 34.13 10.28
C LEU A 265 -8.11 34.90 9.95
N VAL A 266 -8.27 36.14 10.42
CA VAL A 266 -9.41 37.00 10.08
C VAL A 266 -9.39 37.38 8.60
N GLY A 267 -8.21 37.61 8.01
CA GLY A 267 -8.06 37.85 6.58
C GLY A 267 -8.52 36.65 5.75
N ILE A 268 -8.14 35.44 6.14
CA ILE A 268 -8.59 34.19 5.51
C ILE A 268 -10.11 33.99 5.70
N ALA A 269 -10.62 34.24 6.91
CA ALA A 269 -12.05 34.14 7.22
C ALA A 269 -12.91 35.07 6.34
N SER A 270 -12.42 36.29 6.06
CA SER A 270 -13.13 37.23 5.19
C SER A 270 -13.14 36.84 3.70
N SER A 271 -12.23 35.97 3.28
CA SER A 271 -12.17 35.40 1.94
C SER A 271 -12.36 33.88 1.96
N ARG A 272 -13.16 33.36 2.88
CA ARG A 272 -13.35 31.93 3.17
C ARG A 272 -13.58 31.09 1.91
N GLU A 273 -14.52 31.50 1.05
CA GLU A 273 -14.90 30.74 -0.16
C GLU A 273 -13.75 30.62 -1.15
N ALA A 274 -13.07 31.72 -1.44
CA ALA A 274 -11.90 31.70 -2.34
C ALA A 274 -10.77 30.86 -1.73
N HIS A 275 -10.55 30.95 -0.43
CA HIS A 275 -9.54 30.15 0.25
C HIS A 275 -9.89 28.66 0.26
N ALA A 276 -11.15 28.30 0.52
CA ALA A 276 -11.64 26.93 0.46
C ALA A 276 -11.47 26.33 -0.95
N ALA A 277 -11.84 27.07 -1.99
CA ALA A 277 -11.69 26.66 -3.38
C ALA A 277 -10.21 26.43 -3.75
N ALA A 278 -9.33 27.38 -3.41
CA ALA A 278 -7.89 27.24 -3.68
C ALA A 278 -7.25 26.05 -2.92
N THR A 279 -7.65 25.82 -1.65
CA THR A 279 -7.16 24.68 -0.87
C THR A 279 -7.67 23.38 -1.45
N LEU A 280 -8.95 23.30 -1.79
CA LEU A 280 -9.54 22.11 -2.43
C LEU A 280 -8.82 21.76 -3.75
N GLN A 281 -8.52 22.75 -4.56
CA GLN A 281 -7.76 22.58 -5.82
C GLN A 281 -6.36 22.01 -5.55
N ARG A 282 -5.61 22.62 -4.62
CA ARG A 282 -4.26 22.15 -4.27
C ARG A 282 -4.27 20.74 -3.71
N VAL A 283 -5.18 20.44 -2.78
CA VAL A 283 -5.28 19.11 -2.16
C VAL A 283 -5.70 18.07 -3.19
N THR A 284 -6.64 18.39 -4.09
CA THR A 284 -7.03 17.46 -5.16
C THR A 284 -5.88 17.18 -6.13
N ALA A 285 -5.13 18.21 -6.53
CA ALA A 285 -3.96 18.06 -7.40
C ALA A 285 -2.85 17.22 -6.72
N ALA A 286 -2.58 17.48 -5.43
CA ALA A 286 -1.61 16.71 -4.67
C ALA A 286 -2.06 15.25 -4.49
N THR A 287 -3.35 15.01 -4.26
CA THR A 287 -3.91 13.65 -4.17
C THR A 287 -3.78 12.93 -5.52
N ALA A 288 -4.09 13.60 -6.62
CA ALA A 288 -3.91 13.03 -7.96
C ALA A 288 -2.46 12.65 -8.23
N ALA A 289 -1.49 13.51 -7.89
CA ALA A 289 -0.07 13.20 -8.04
C ALA A 289 0.37 11.99 -7.18
N GLN A 290 -0.11 11.90 -5.94
CA GLN A 290 0.19 10.76 -5.06
C GLN A 290 -0.44 9.46 -5.57
N VAL A 291 -1.66 9.52 -6.12
CA VAL A 291 -2.30 8.36 -6.76
C VAL A 291 -1.52 7.94 -8.01
N GLY A 292 -1.02 8.88 -8.82
CA GLY A 292 -0.15 8.57 -9.95
C GLY A 292 1.10 7.81 -9.52
N ALA A 293 1.79 8.30 -8.49
CA ALA A 293 2.96 7.60 -7.95
C ALA A 293 2.63 6.20 -7.39
N LEU A 294 1.46 6.05 -6.75
CA LEU A 294 0.96 4.75 -6.29
C LEU A 294 0.69 3.79 -7.47
N VAL A 295 0.10 4.28 -8.55
CA VAL A 295 -0.11 3.49 -9.78
C VAL A 295 1.22 2.98 -10.32
N ASP A 296 2.21 3.87 -10.48
CA ASP A 296 3.55 3.52 -10.97
C ASP A 296 4.23 2.47 -10.06
N GLU A 297 4.06 2.58 -8.75
CA GLU A 297 4.63 1.63 -7.78
C GLU A 297 3.96 0.25 -7.86
N ILE A 298 2.63 0.21 -7.99
CA ILE A 298 1.88 -1.04 -8.17
C ILE A 298 2.27 -1.70 -9.51
N GLU A 299 2.40 -0.91 -10.59
CA GLU A 299 2.85 -1.41 -11.89
C GLU A 299 4.21 -2.11 -11.79
N GLN A 300 5.19 -1.46 -11.18
CA GLN A 300 6.52 -2.03 -10.99
C GLN A 300 6.50 -3.31 -10.13
N LEU A 301 5.56 -3.41 -9.19
CA LEU A 301 5.40 -4.64 -8.41
C LEU A 301 4.75 -5.76 -9.22
N ILE A 302 3.77 -5.45 -10.06
CA ILE A 302 3.14 -6.42 -10.97
C ILE A 302 4.18 -6.92 -11.99
N GLU A 303 4.97 -6.03 -12.59
CA GLU A 303 6.05 -6.42 -13.51
C GLU A 303 7.04 -7.37 -12.82
N ARG A 304 7.50 -7.04 -11.62
CA ARG A 304 8.41 -7.91 -10.84
C ARG A 304 7.79 -9.25 -10.47
N ARG A 305 6.48 -9.28 -10.17
CA ARG A 305 5.73 -10.52 -9.93
C ARG A 305 5.69 -11.40 -11.19
N ASP A 306 5.42 -10.80 -12.33
CA ASP A 306 5.30 -11.51 -13.59
C ASP A 306 6.67 -12.04 -14.06
N GLU A 307 7.73 -11.24 -13.96
CA GLU A 307 9.11 -11.67 -14.19
C GLU A 307 9.49 -12.85 -13.27
N PHE A 308 9.20 -12.75 -11.98
CA PHE A 308 9.43 -13.82 -11.00
C PHE A 308 8.65 -15.10 -11.37
N HIS A 309 7.37 -14.95 -11.78
CA HIS A 309 6.54 -16.08 -12.19
C HIS A 309 7.09 -16.78 -13.44
N ASP A 310 7.48 -16.00 -14.44
CA ASP A 310 8.02 -16.51 -15.70
C ASP A 310 9.35 -17.23 -15.48
N GLU A 311 10.27 -16.65 -14.71
CA GLU A 311 11.55 -17.26 -14.36
C GLU A 311 11.34 -18.57 -13.59
N LEU A 312 10.51 -18.56 -12.55
CA LEU A 312 10.18 -19.74 -11.76
C LEU A 312 9.51 -20.84 -12.60
N SER A 313 8.56 -20.46 -13.46
CA SER A 313 7.87 -21.39 -14.35
C SER A 313 8.81 -22.04 -15.36
N PHE A 314 9.76 -21.27 -15.89
CA PHE A 314 10.79 -21.78 -16.81
C PHE A 314 11.72 -22.77 -16.10
N ASP A 315 12.24 -22.41 -14.93
CA ASP A 315 13.13 -23.27 -14.15
C ASP A 315 12.45 -24.57 -13.75
N LEU A 316 11.21 -24.49 -13.23
CA LEU A 316 10.41 -25.66 -12.87
C LEU A 316 10.12 -26.55 -14.08
N SER A 317 9.77 -25.96 -15.22
CA SER A 317 9.51 -26.71 -16.45
C SER A 317 10.75 -27.44 -16.93
N SER A 318 11.91 -26.80 -16.88
CA SER A 318 13.19 -27.36 -17.29
C SER A 318 13.61 -28.54 -16.38
N GLU A 319 13.46 -28.39 -15.06
CA GLU A 319 13.78 -29.45 -14.11
C GLU A 319 12.80 -30.64 -14.21
N LEU A 320 11.50 -30.36 -14.41
CA LEU A 320 10.50 -31.41 -14.58
C LEU A 320 10.72 -32.20 -15.91
N GLU A 321 11.13 -31.53 -16.97
CA GLU A 321 11.55 -32.18 -18.20
C GLU A 321 12.79 -33.04 -17.97
N ALA A 322 13.79 -32.53 -17.23
CA ALA A 322 14.98 -33.32 -16.86
C ALA A 322 14.62 -34.55 -16.01
N ILE A 323 13.68 -34.44 -15.07
CA ILE A 323 13.16 -35.57 -14.31
C ILE A 323 12.50 -36.59 -15.22
N ALA A 324 11.65 -36.17 -16.16
CA ALA A 324 10.99 -37.05 -17.10
C ALA A 324 12.00 -37.75 -18.03
N LEU A 325 13.11 -37.07 -18.37
CA LEU A 325 14.13 -37.56 -19.28
C LEU A 325 15.15 -38.51 -18.60
N HIS A 326 15.55 -38.21 -17.36
CA HIS A 326 16.71 -38.87 -16.73
C HIS A 326 16.48 -39.36 -15.31
N GLY A 327 15.48 -38.86 -14.60
CA GLY A 327 15.36 -39.04 -13.14
C GLY A 327 14.47 -40.18 -12.68
N VAL A 328 13.51 -40.63 -13.51
CA VAL A 328 12.57 -41.71 -13.11
C VAL A 328 13.23 -43.09 -13.15
N THR A 329 14.38 -43.20 -13.84
CA THR A 329 15.06 -44.46 -14.07
C THR A 329 15.84 -45.03 -12.90
N ALA A 330 16.34 -44.17 -12.00
CA ALA A 330 17.14 -44.64 -10.86
C ALA A 330 16.24 -45.31 -9.80
N GLY A 331 16.13 -46.60 -9.86
CA GLY A 331 15.40 -47.41 -8.89
C GLY A 331 14.12 -48.10 -9.40
N PHE A 332 13.58 -47.72 -10.56
CA PHE A 332 12.37 -48.37 -11.10
C PHE A 332 12.65 -49.80 -11.61
N HIS A 333 13.84 -50.07 -12.14
CA HIS A 333 14.25 -51.41 -12.54
C HIS A 333 14.31 -52.44 -11.43
N GLU A 334 14.49 -52.02 -10.18
CA GLU A 334 14.49 -52.94 -9.05
C GLU A 334 13.08 -53.22 -8.52
N GLU A 335 12.09 -52.38 -8.84
CA GLU A 335 10.74 -52.43 -8.27
C GLU A 335 9.65 -52.94 -9.23
N LEU A 336 9.90 -52.90 -10.53
CA LEU A 336 8.99 -53.56 -11.50
C LEU A 336 9.34 -55.05 -11.61
N PRO A 337 8.37 -55.95 -11.39
CA PRO A 337 8.59 -57.33 -11.66
C PRO A 337 8.82 -57.51 -13.15
N GLU A 338 10.03 -57.93 -13.54
CA GLU A 338 10.34 -58.22 -14.97
C GLU A 338 9.24 -59.07 -15.59
N ALA A 339 8.59 -58.51 -16.60
CA ALA A 339 7.58 -59.21 -17.37
C ALA A 339 8.24 -60.34 -18.11
N GLY A 340 8.07 -61.54 -17.72
CA GLY A 340 8.45 -62.65 -18.58
C GLY A 340 8.81 -63.99 -17.97
N SER A 341 9.08 -64.13 -16.71
CA SER A 341 9.24 -65.44 -16.13
C SER A 341 8.68 -65.51 -14.71
N GLY A 342 7.73 -66.38 -14.46
CA GLY A 342 7.19 -66.65 -13.12
C GLY A 342 8.24 -67.05 -12.07
N LEU A 343 9.46 -67.38 -12.49
CA LEU A 343 10.62 -67.64 -11.66
C LEU A 343 11.29 -66.37 -11.10
N ARG A 344 11.20 -65.24 -11.75
CA ARG A 344 11.81 -63.95 -11.31
C ARG A 344 10.91 -63.22 -10.31
N ILE A 345 9.59 -63.25 -10.52
CA ILE A 345 8.60 -62.76 -9.55
C ILE A 345 8.72 -63.48 -8.22
N SER A 346 8.89 -64.82 -8.26
CA SER A 346 9.05 -65.62 -7.03
C SER A 346 10.40 -65.38 -6.31
N ARG A 347 11.45 -64.94 -7.04
CA ARG A 347 12.75 -64.57 -6.49
C ARG A 347 12.71 -63.18 -5.88
N TRP A 348 12.02 -62.23 -6.52
CA TRP A 348 11.79 -60.88 -6.04
C TRP A 348 10.92 -60.87 -4.76
N LEU A 349 9.80 -61.62 -4.75
CA LEU A 349 8.93 -61.79 -3.58
C LEU A 349 9.67 -62.43 -2.38
N ARG A 350 10.60 -63.36 -2.63
CA ARG A 350 11.45 -63.97 -1.57
C ARG A 350 12.49 -62.98 -1.05
N ARG A 351 12.99 -62.08 -1.87
CA ARG A 351 13.98 -61.10 -1.47
C ARG A 351 13.35 -59.96 -0.64
N ASN A 352 12.13 -59.53 -0.96
CA ASN A 352 11.45 -58.41 -0.26
C ASN A 352 10.56 -58.82 0.91
N ARG A 353 10.37 -60.13 1.20
CA ARG A 353 9.54 -60.66 2.28
C ARG A 353 8.13 -60.07 2.42
N ARG A 354 7.59 -59.41 1.39
CA ARG A 354 6.24 -58.82 1.38
C ARG A 354 5.25 -59.73 0.66
N ARG A 355 4.01 -59.81 1.15
CA ARG A 355 2.94 -60.52 0.45
C ARG A 355 2.49 -59.70 -0.78
N PRO A 356 2.04 -60.34 -1.91
CA PRO A 356 1.56 -59.64 -3.09
C PRO A 356 0.45 -58.61 -2.80
N GLU A 357 -0.37 -58.85 -1.80
CA GLU A 357 -1.47 -57.99 -1.30
C GLU A 357 -0.97 -56.73 -0.56
N GLU A 358 0.31 -56.69 -0.15
CA GLU A 358 0.94 -55.58 0.55
C GLU A 358 1.67 -54.58 -0.38
N ILE A 359 1.70 -54.88 -1.70
CA ILE A 359 2.37 -53.99 -2.67
C ILE A 359 1.34 -53.01 -3.21
N PRO A 360 1.52 -51.66 -3.02
CA PRO A 360 0.63 -50.68 -3.56
C PRO A 360 0.49 -50.81 -5.11
N PRO A 361 -0.65 -50.42 -5.71
CA PRO A 361 -0.83 -50.36 -7.13
C PRO A 361 0.30 -49.60 -7.83
N LEU A 362 0.61 -49.94 -9.07
CA LEU A 362 1.63 -49.28 -9.89
C LEU A 362 1.41 -47.76 -9.94
N GLU A 363 0.16 -47.36 -10.05
CA GLU A 363 -0.28 -45.96 -10.02
C GLU A 363 0.16 -45.23 -8.77
N THR A 364 -0.10 -45.81 -7.59
CA THR A 364 0.28 -45.22 -6.31
C THR A 364 1.80 -45.09 -6.17
N ARG A 365 2.55 -46.15 -6.52
CA ARG A 365 4.01 -46.15 -6.46
C ARG A 365 4.65 -45.12 -7.40
N LEU A 366 4.11 -44.98 -8.61
CA LEU A 366 4.58 -44.01 -9.57
C LEU A 366 4.27 -42.60 -9.13
N ALA A 367 3.06 -42.34 -8.60
CA ALA A 367 2.67 -41.07 -8.04
C ALA A 367 3.57 -40.67 -6.85
N ASP A 368 3.81 -41.59 -5.91
CA ASP A 368 4.68 -41.36 -4.74
C ASP A 368 6.12 -41.05 -5.18
N ARG A 369 6.63 -41.79 -6.18
CA ARG A 369 7.98 -41.57 -6.69
C ARG A 369 8.14 -40.24 -7.41
N LEU A 370 7.21 -39.90 -8.30
CA LEU A 370 7.20 -38.61 -8.99
C LEU A 370 7.04 -37.47 -8.00
N THR A 371 6.13 -37.59 -7.03
CA THR A 371 5.97 -36.60 -5.96
C THR A 371 7.28 -36.39 -5.20
N SER A 372 7.98 -37.47 -4.86
CA SER A 372 9.25 -37.38 -4.14
C SER A 372 10.35 -36.70 -4.94
N LEU A 373 10.47 -37.01 -6.23
CA LEU A 373 11.46 -36.44 -7.13
C LEU A 373 11.17 -34.95 -7.36
N VAL A 374 9.93 -34.62 -7.72
CA VAL A 374 9.50 -33.24 -7.97
C VAL A 374 9.65 -32.39 -6.71
N ARG A 375 9.28 -32.93 -5.55
CA ARG A 375 9.48 -32.27 -4.25
C ARG A 375 10.96 -31.96 -3.99
N GLY A 376 11.84 -32.91 -4.26
CA GLY A 376 13.29 -32.73 -4.05
C GLY A 376 13.86 -31.60 -4.89
N GLU A 377 13.50 -31.51 -6.17
CA GLU A 377 13.97 -30.45 -7.05
C GLU A 377 13.34 -29.10 -6.74
N MET A 378 12.03 -29.05 -6.50
CA MET A 378 11.35 -27.81 -6.11
C MET A 378 11.89 -27.21 -4.82
N ARG A 379 12.21 -28.06 -3.83
CA ARG A 379 12.87 -27.57 -2.61
C ARG A 379 14.22 -26.97 -2.89
N ARG A 380 15.04 -27.59 -3.76
CA ARG A 380 16.35 -27.04 -4.16
C ARG A 380 16.22 -25.70 -4.87
N LEU A 381 15.23 -25.56 -5.77
CA LEU A 381 14.95 -24.30 -6.45
C LEU A 381 14.54 -23.20 -5.44
N VAL A 382 13.58 -23.51 -4.56
CA VAL A 382 13.12 -22.57 -3.52
C VAL A 382 14.26 -22.18 -2.56
N GLU A 383 15.18 -23.10 -2.25
CA GLU A 383 16.38 -22.80 -1.45
C GLU A 383 17.37 -21.87 -2.17
N GLY A 384 17.40 -21.90 -3.49
CA GLY A 384 18.24 -21.03 -4.34
C GLY A 384 17.74 -19.58 -4.40
N TYR A 385 16.44 -19.35 -4.25
CA TYR A 385 15.88 -18.00 -4.16
C TYR A 385 16.25 -17.38 -2.80
N GLN A 386 16.70 -16.11 -2.82
CA GLN A 386 17.25 -15.35 -1.69
C GLN A 386 16.43 -15.51 -0.39
N PRO A 387 17.03 -15.39 0.81
CA PRO A 387 16.35 -15.64 2.08
C PRO A 387 15.20 -14.64 2.29
N THR A 388 14.00 -15.07 1.98
CA THR A 388 12.78 -14.35 2.34
C THR A 388 12.27 -14.91 3.67
N PRO A 389 11.61 -14.09 4.52
CA PRO A 389 10.98 -14.57 5.76
C PRO A 389 9.88 -15.63 5.52
N ARG A 390 9.57 -15.94 4.24
CA ARG A 390 8.51 -16.87 3.81
C ARG A 390 9.02 -18.21 3.27
N ARG A 391 10.31 -18.49 3.36
CA ARG A 391 10.89 -19.75 2.81
C ARG A 391 10.18 -21.00 3.34
N GLU A 392 9.90 -21.06 4.64
CA GLU A 392 9.17 -22.19 5.23
C GLU A 392 7.76 -22.32 4.63
N ALA A 393 7.05 -21.21 4.54
CA ALA A 393 5.71 -21.17 3.92
C ALA A 393 5.73 -21.56 2.42
N MET A 394 6.77 -21.18 1.67
CA MET A 394 6.95 -21.61 0.28
C MET A 394 7.16 -23.13 0.20
N THR A 395 7.92 -23.70 1.11
CA THR A 395 8.13 -25.16 1.20
C THR A 395 6.81 -25.89 1.51
N ASP A 396 6.01 -25.36 2.43
CA ASP A 396 4.70 -25.91 2.78
C ASP A 396 3.70 -25.86 1.62
N VAL A 397 3.73 -24.78 0.83
CA VAL A 397 2.93 -24.64 -0.42
C VAL A 397 3.34 -25.70 -1.44
N VAL A 398 4.64 -25.90 -1.66
CA VAL A 398 5.14 -26.96 -2.55
C VAL A 398 4.62 -28.32 -2.10
N ASP A 399 4.75 -28.66 -0.82
CA ASP A 399 4.33 -29.94 -0.28
C ASP A 399 2.82 -30.16 -0.38
N SER A 400 2.04 -29.13 -0.08
CA SER A 400 0.57 -29.16 -0.15
C SER A 400 0.08 -29.30 -1.60
N GLN A 401 0.62 -28.52 -2.51
CA GLN A 401 0.22 -28.58 -3.91
C GLN A 401 0.63 -29.89 -4.60
N LEU A 402 1.83 -30.40 -4.35
CA LEU A 402 2.26 -31.67 -4.92
C LEU A 402 1.42 -32.84 -4.41
N ALA A 403 1.00 -32.82 -3.17
CA ALA A 403 0.15 -33.89 -2.61
C ALA A 403 -1.20 -33.99 -3.35
N THR A 404 -1.73 -32.88 -3.82
CA THR A 404 -3.02 -32.81 -4.53
C THR A 404 -2.90 -32.87 -6.04
N ALA A 405 -1.84 -32.28 -6.61
CA ALA A 405 -1.69 -32.09 -8.05
C ALA A 405 -1.10 -33.31 -8.80
N VAL A 406 -0.28 -34.15 -8.15
CA VAL A 406 0.42 -35.25 -8.82
C VAL A 406 -0.46 -36.49 -9.10
N PRO A 407 -1.36 -36.94 -8.19
CA PRO A 407 -2.08 -38.21 -8.38
C PRO A 407 -2.94 -38.25 -9.65
N SER A 408 -3.69 -37.20 -9.96
CA SER A 408 -4.59 -37.17 -11.11
C SER A 408 -3.87 -37.21 -12.47
N PRO A 409 -2.87 -36.35 -12.75
CA PRO A 409 -2.07 -36.43 -13.96
C PRO A 409 -1.37 -37.77 -14.17
N VAL A 410 -0.91 -38.41 -13.10
CA VAL A 410 -0.29 -39.75 -13.18
C VAL A 410 -1.32 -40.81 -13.56
N SER A 411 -2.49 -40.80 -12.95
CA SER A 411 -3.60 -41.71 -13.27
C SER A 411 -4.05 -41.54 -14.73
N GLU A 412 -4.20 -40.32 -15.19
CA GLU A 412 -4.57 -40.00 -16.55
C GLU A 412 -3.47 -40.41 -17.54
N TRP A 413 -2.19 -40.20 -17.18
CA TRP A 413 -1.07 -40.68 -18.02
C TRP A 413 -1.04 -42.20 -18.14
N LEU A 414 -1.22 -42.94 -17.05
CA LEU A 414 -1.32 -44.39 -17.10
C LEU A 414 -2.50 -44.86 -17.95
N SER A 415 -3.64 -44.16 -17.84
CA SER A 415 -4.80 -44.44 -18.69
C SER A 415 -4.52 -44.16 -20.16
N PHE A 416 -3.70 -43.16 -20.47
CA PHE A 416 -3.23 -42.87 -21.81
C PHE A 416 -2.28 -43.99 -22.31
N VAL A 417 -1.30 -44.40 -21.49
CA VAL A 417 -0.36 -45.47 -21.82
C VAL A 417 -1.10 -46.79 -22.10
N ARG A 418 -2.09 -47.14 -21.27
CA ARG A 418 -2.97 -48.30 -21.52
C ARG A 418 -3.66 -48.25 -22.88
N ARG A 419 -4.14 -47.07 -23.26
CA ARG A 419 -4.88 -46.87 -24.52
C ARG A 419 -3.99 -46.97 -25.75
N ILE A 420 -2.75 -46.43 -25.71
CA ILE A 420 -1.83 -46.49 -26.83
C ILE A 420 -1.16 -47.86 -26.98
N GLY A 421 -1.03 -48.63 -25.87
CA GLY A 421 -0.39 -49.92 -25.84
C GLY A 421 -1.21 -51.06 -26.46
N GLU A 422 -2.42 -50.83 -26.97
CA GLU A 422 -3.42 -51.77 -27.48
C GLU A 422 -3.36 -53.18 -26.84
N PRO A 423 -4.35 -53.59 -26.04
CA PRO A 423 -4.26 -54.81 -25.25
C PRO A 423 -4.20 -56.05 -26.18
N GLN A 424 -3.08 -56.73 -26.23
CA GLN A 424 -2.99 -58.05 -26.77
C GLN A 424 -3.69 -59.03 -25.80
N PRO A 425 -4.61 -59.88 -26.25
CA PRO A 425 -5.30 -60.82 -25.35
C PRO A 425 -4.29 -61.71 -24.61
N GLY A 426 -4.30 -61.65 -23.29
CA GLY A 426 -3.45 -62.43 -22.41
C GLY A 426 -2.10 -61.80 -22.00
N ARG A 427 -1.73 -60.61 -22.51
CA ARG A 427 -0.46 -59.90 -22.19
C ARG A 427 -0.62 -58.45 -21.75
N GLN A 428 -1.81 -58.04 -21.42
CA GLN A 428 -2.15 -56.64 -21.15
C GLN A 428 -1.25 -55.97 -20.11
N TRP A 429 -0.88 -56.66 -19.05
CA TRP A 429 -0.04 -56.15 -17.98
C TRP A 429 1.43 -55.95 -18.39
N SER A 430 1.95 -56.78 -19.27
CA SER A 430 3.33 -56.67 -19.74
C SER A 430 3.52 -55.49 -20.71
N ALA A 431 2.51 -55.19 -21.50
CA ALA A 431 2.58 -54.07 -22.46
C ALA A 431 2.58 -52.70 -21.76
N GLU A 432 1.71 -52.49 -20.75
CA GLU A 432 1.67 -51.27 -19.93
C GLU A 432 3.00 -51.08 -19.18
N ALA A 433 3.49 -52.12 -18.51
CA ALA A 433 4.73 -52.05 -17.74
C ALA A 433 5.95 -51.76 -18.63
N ALA A 434 6.03 -52.36 -19.83
CA ALA A 434 7.11 -52.11 -20.77
C ALA A 434 7.09 -50.68 -21.33
N LEU A 435 5.92 -50.10 -21.63
CA LEU A 435 5.81 -48.74 -22.08
C LEU A 435 6.13 -47.74 -20.97
N VAL A 436 5.64 -47.97 -19.73
CA VAL A 436 5.96 -47.15 -18.56
C VAL A 436 7.47 -47.14 -18.31
N ASP A 437 8.09 -48.34 -18.28
CA ASP A 437 9.53 -48.47 -18.05
C ASP A 437 10.35 -47.80 -19.17
N SER A 438 9.95 -48.01 -20.41
CA SER A 438 10.63 -47.40 -21.56
C SER A 438 10.46 -45.86 -21.58
N ALA A 439 9.27 -45.38 -21.34
CA ALA A 439 9.01 -43.95 -21.27
C ALA A 439 9.78 -43.26 -20.12
N CYS A 440 9.81 -43.88 -18.95
CA CYS A 440 10.54 -43.40 -17.79
C CYS A 440 12.07 -43.55 -17.92
N SER A 441 12.57 -44.55 -18.64
CA SER A 441 14.02 -44.75 -18.87
C SER A 441 14.58 -43.98 -20.06
N GLY A 442 13.74 -43.37 -20.83
CA GLY A 442 14.14 -42.61 -22.02
C GLY A 442 14.70 -43.45 -23.16
N ARG A 443 14.52 -44.75 -23.11
CA ARG A 443 14.99 -45.69 -24.11
C ARG A 443 13.97 -46.81 -24.30
N VAL A 444 13.89 -47.35 -25.50
CA VAL A 444 13.09 -48.57 -25.77
C VAL A 444 13.71 -49.74 -25.02
N THR A 445 12.97 -50.34 -24.10
CA THR A 445 13.43 -51.56 -23.40
C THR A 445 13.30 -52.77 -24.32
N ALA A 446 14.06 -53.83 -24.02
CA ALA A 446 14.00 -55.07 -24.81
C ALA A 446 12.59 -55.69 -24.81
N GLU A 447 11.86 -55.51 -23.70
CA GLU A 447 10.47 -55.97 -23.56
C GLU A 447 9.53 -55.17 -24.47
N ALA A 448 9.70 -53.82 -24.52
CA ALA A 448 8.90 -52.97 -25.41
C ALA A 448 9.20 -53.29 -26.88
N ASP A 449 10.45 -53.50 -27.24
CA ASP A 449 10.85 -53.87 -28.60
C ASP A 449 10.25 -55.23 -29.03
N VAL A 450 10.24 -56.22 -28.14
CA VAL A 450 9.60 -57.51 -28.37
C VAL A 450 8.08 -57.41 -28.50
N LEU A 451 7.44 -56.53 -27.74
CA LEU A 451 5.98 -56.40 -27.71
C LEU A 451 5.43 -55.55 -28.88
N PHE A 452 6.13 -54.48 -29.23
CA PHE A 452 5.65 -53.49 -30.20
C PHE A 452 6.44 -53.44 -31.50
N GLY A 453 7.60 -54.13 -31.58
CA GLY A 453 8.42 -54.20 -32.82
C GLY A 453 8.79 -52.80 -33.34
N ALA A 454 8.57 -52.57 -34.63
CA ALA A 454 8.93 -51.33 -35.31
C ALA A 454 8.21 -50.08 -34.73
N ASP A 455 7.08 -50.25 -34.06
CA ASP A 455 6.28 -49.16 -33.49
C ASP A 455 6.73 -48.77 -32.05
N ALA A 456 7.59 -49.58 -31.45
CA ALA A 456 8.03 -49.39 -30.06
C ALA A 456 8.58 -48.00 -29.81
N GLY A 457 9.47 -47.50 -30.66
CA GLY A 457 10.07 -46.15 -30.53
C GLY A 457 9.04 -45.03 -30.56
N ALA A 458 8.10 -45.11 -31.50
CA ALA A 458 7.05 -44.09 -31.66
C ALA A 458 6.07 -44.07 -30.45
N LEU A 459 5.73 -45.26 -29.95
CA LEU A 459 4.85 -45.39 -28.77
C LEU A 459 5.51 -44.86 -27.49
N VAL A 460 6.78 -45.22 -27.28
CA VAL A 460 7.58 -44.74 -26.14
C VAL A 460 7.71 -43.21 -26.16
N GLU A 461 8.06 -42.65 -27.31
CA GLU A 461 8.19 -41.21 -27.47
C GLU A 461 6.85 -40.47 -27.27
N ARG A 462 5.75 -41.07 -27.68
CA ARG A 462 4.41 -40.52 -27.44
C ARG A 462 4.01 -40.59 -25.99
N ALA A 463 4.29 -41.68 -25.28
CA ALA A 463 4.05 -41.84 -23.87
C ALA A 463 4.86 -40.81 -23.04
N ARG A 464 6.11 -40.59 -23.46
CA ARG A 464 7.03 -39.66 -22.82
C ARG A 464 6.61 -38.20 -23.00
N ARG A 465 6.27 -37.77 -24.20
CA ARG A 465 5.76 -36.40 -24.44
C ARG A 465 4.52 -36.08 -23.63
N GLU A 466 3.63 -37.06 -23.49
CA GLU A 466 2.44 -36.90 -22.65
C GLU A 466 2.79 -36.78 -21.17
N LEU A 467 3.79 -37.53 -20.67
CA LEU A 467 4.27 -37.39 -19.30
C LEU A 467 4.86 -36.00 -19.04
N VAL A 468 5.75 -35.53 -19.93
CA VAL A 468 6.34 -34.18 -19.84
C VAL A 468 5.26 -33.11 -19.79
N GLY A 469 4.29 -33.16 -20.72
CA GLY A 469 3.19 -32.17 -20.72
C GLY A 469 2.39 -32.14 -19.42
N ARG A 470 2.16 -33.31 -18.80
CA ARG A 470 1.44 -33.38 -17.51
C ARG A 470 2.28 -32.87 -16.35
N LEU A 471 3.58 -33.13 -16.34
CA LEU A 471 4.49 -32.58 -15.33
C LEU A 471 4.60 -31.07 -15.46
N GLN A 472 4.62 -30.52 -16.67
CA GLN A 472 4.62 -29.06 -16.88
C GLN A 472 3.37 -28.39 -16.31
N VAL A 473 2.19 -29.01 -16.43
CA VAL A 473 0.96 -28.49 -15.79
C VAL A 473 1.09 -28.44 -14.26
N ILE A 474 1.70 -29.48 -13.66
CA ILE A 474 1.98 -29.50 -12.23
C ILE A 474 2.94 -28.37 -11.85
N GLY A 475 4.03 -28.20 -12.63
CA GLY A 475 5.00 -27.13 -12.43
C GLY A 475 4.38 -25.74 -12.47
N ALA A 476 3.54 -25.48 -13.47
CA ALA A 476 2.83 -24.21 -13.60
C ALA A 476 1.92 -23.93 -12.39
N GLY A 477 1.21 -24.95 -11.88
CA GLY A 477 0.38 -24.81 -10.67
C GLY A 477 1.19 -24.47 -9.43
N VAL A 478 2.36 -25.09 -9.26
CA VAL A 478 3.27 -24.80 -8.13
C VAL A 478 3.90 -23.42 -8.28
N ALA A 479 4.32 -23.02 -9.50
CA ALA A 479 4.83 -21.67 -9.75
C ALA A 479 3.80 -20.61 -9.38
N ALA A 480 2.55 -20.79 -9.79
CA ALA A 480 1.46 -19.88 -9.44
C ALA A 480 1.29 -19.77 -7.91
N GLY A 481 1.24 -20.90 -7.20
CA GLY A 481 1.09 -20.90 -5.75
C GLY A 481 2.26 -20.23 -5.00
N ILE A 482 3.49 -20.41 -5.47
CA ILE A 482 4.67 -19.74 -4.91
C ILE A 482 4.62 -18.24 -5.21
N THR A 483 4.22 -17.86 -6.42
CA THR A 483 4.07 -16.46 -6.84
C THR A 483 3.01 -15.74 -6.00
N ASP A 484 1.86 -16.37 -5.76
CA ASP A 484 0.80 -15.82 -4.91
C ASP A 484 1.26 -15.66 -3.45
N LEU A 485 2.12 -16.55 -2.98
CA LEU A 485 2.70 -16.43 -1.64
C LEU A 485 3.75 -15.31 -1.58
N ALA A 486 4.57 -15.15 -2.62
CA ALA A 486 5.59 -14.10 -2.71
C ALA A 486 4.96 -12.70 -2.87
N TYR A 487 3.84 -12.62 -3.58
CA TYR A 487 3.12 -11.38 -3.90
C TYR A 487 1.62 -11.51 -3.55
N PRO A 488 1.28 -11.66 -2.25
CA PRO A 488 -0.08 -12.01 -1.82
C PRO A 488 -1.09 -10.92 -2.14
N GLY A 489 -2.14 -11.28 -2.87
CA GLY A 489 -3.26 -10.39 -3.21
C GLY A 489 -2.95 -9.38 -4.32
N LEU A 490 -1.72 -9.33 -4.87
CA LEU A 490 -1.36 -8.40 -5.94
C LEU A 490 -2.11 -8.71 -7.24
N GLY A 491 -2.45 -9.97 -7.49
CA GLY A 491 -3.25 -10.39 -8.64
C GLY A 491 -4.72 -9.97 -8.57
N GLU A 492 -5.20 -9.55 -7.39
CA GLU A 492 -6.58 -9.10 -7.17
C GLU A 492 -6.75 -7.58 -7.34
N VAL A 493 -5.65 -6.83 -7.54
CA VAL A 493 -5.68 -5.37 -7.68
C VAL A 493 -6.25 -4.99 -9.04
N ASP A 494 -7.35 -4.23 -9.05
CA ASP A 494 -7.90 -3.62 -10.26
C ASP A 494 -7.09 -2.36 -10.65
N LEU A 495 -5.89 -2.59 -11.20
CA LEU A 495 -5.00 -1.51 -11.64
C LEU A 495 -5.61 -0.68 -12.77
N GLU A 496 -6.36 -1.29 -13.69
CA GLU A 496 -7.00 -0.57 -14.80
C GLU A 496 -8.12 0.36 -14.31
N GLY A 497 -8.92 -0.11 -13.35
CA GLY A 497 -9.91 0.70 -12.66
C GLY A 497 -9.27 1.90 -11.95
N LEU A 498 -8.14 1.68 -11.25
CA LEU A 498 -7.40 2.75 -10.58
C LEU A 498 -6.78 3.75 -11.57
N ARG A 499 -6.17 3.28 -12.66
CA ARG A 499 -5.66 4.13 -13.75
C ARG A 499 -6.76 4.97 -14.37
N SER A 500 -7.88 4.36 -14.69
CA SER A 500 -9.03 5.05 -15.29
C SER A 500 -9.57 6.13 -14.37
N ALA A 501 -9.70 5.85 -13.07
CA ALA A 501 -10.14 6.81 -12.07
C ALA A 501 -9.15 7.97 -11.91
N HIS A 502 -7.85 7.68 -11.86
CA HIS A 502 -6.77 8.67 -11.83
C HIS A 502 -6.78 9.55 -13.07
N ALA A 503 -6.79 8.97 -14.27
CA ALA A 503 -6.82 9.71 -15.55
C ALA A 503 -8.06 10.60 -15.65
N ALA A 504 -9.22 10.11 -15.21
CA ALA A 504 -10.44 10.92 -15.16
C ALA A 504 -10.31 12.13 -14.23
N LEU A 505 -9.59 12.02 -13.12
CA LEU A 505 -9.33 13.14 -12.21
C LEU A 505 -8.34 14.13 -12.83
N VAL A 506 -7.21 13.66 -13.38
CA VAL A 506 -6.14 14.49 -13.96
C VAL A 506 -6.58 15.25 -15.19
N SER A 507 -7.40 14.65 -16.07
CA SER A 507 -7.85 15.28 -17.33
C SER A 507 -8.52 16.66 -17.14
N ARG A 508 -9.10 16.90 -15.95
CA ARG A 508 -9.70 18.19 -15.62
C ARG A 508 -8.66 19.25 -15.26
N PHE A 509 -7.54 18.86 -14.63
CA PHE A 509 -6.49 19.84 -14.29
C PHE A 509 -5.70 20.30 -15.52
N ALA A 510 -5.54 19.46 -16.53
CA ALA A 510 -4.89 19.81 -17.80
C ALA A 510 -5.65 20.87 -18.59
N LEU A 511 -6.98 20.90 -18.50
CA LEU A 511 -7.83 21.90 -19.18
C LEU A 511 -7.78 23.29 -18.55
N VAL A 512 -7.26 23.43 -17.32
CA VAL A 512 -7.15 24.71 -16.61
C VAL A 512 -5.85 25.45 -16.94
N HIS A 513 -4.86 24.76 -17.48
CA HIS A 513 -3.54 25.33 -17.84
C HIS A 513 -3.31 25.44 -19.36
N ALA A 514 -4.28 25.10 -20.20
CA ALA A 514 -4.29 25.31 -21.63
C ALA A 514 -5.15 26.52 -22.02
#